data_c537a9838bfaafb519e7256fa010dcbb
#
_entry.id   c537a9838bfaafb519e7256fa010dcbb
#
_cell.length_a   1.000
_cell.length_b   1.000
_cell.length_c   1.000
_cell.angle_alpha   90.00
_cell.angle_beta   90.00
_cell.angle_gamma   90.00
#
_symmetry.space_group_name_H-M   'P 1'
#
loop_
_entity.id
_entity.type
_entity.pdbx_description
1 polymer ?
#
loop_
_entity_poly.entity_id
_entity_poly.type
_entity_poly.pdbx_seq_one_letter_code
_entity_poly.pdbx_strand_id
1 'polypeptide(L)'
;MKPLVSTLLVLVIAVASSAHAAVPTVQLKSATDAVEVTIDGKPFATYNTSSKLPKPFFLPVRGPEGTVITRSLEHQGDHPHHKGVWVAVDEINEVRFWAEKGKIVNRKVSLETPRGNPAVMVVTNDWLGNDGKPIIVETTRISIFANRLFSYDITFTAQRKQVTFGDTKEGLFGVRMRNELREKDGGKVVNAGGAAGTAACWGRVSNWIDYYGTVEGKTVGMTLFDHPLNFRRSRYHVRNYGLFTISPFGERAYTGGKRPANPAILTRGGKLRLRYGLYIHAGDTIKGQVANTYLSYLKISGDSFAQAAAAKAAAAKAAAAKAAAAKAAAAKAAAAKAAAAKAAAAKAAAKAAAAKAAAAKAAALKAAKVAANEKNPPKKGSSKILKSVAKPLTSLADALGKVLEGLFD
;
A
#
# COMPACT_ATOMS: atom_id res chain seq x y z
N MET A 1 57.27 -25.88 -46.27
CA MET A 1 56.83 -25.40 -44.98
C MET A 1 55.66 -24.43 -45.17
N LYS A 2 54.44 -24.84 -44.90
CA LYS A 2 53.22 -23.99 -44.95
C LYS A 2 52.84 -23.58 -43.54
N PRO A 3 52.54 -22.31 -43.25
CA PRO A 3 52.07 -21.92 -41.90
C PRO A 3 50.63 -22.30 -41.69
N LEU A 4 50.30 -22.96 -40.53
CA LEU A 4 48.97 -23.16 -40.02
C LEU A 4 48.49 -21.82 -39.44
N VAL A 5 47.38 -21.32 -40.01
CA VAL A 5 46.61 -20.21 -39.42
C VAL A 5 45.55 -20.81 -38.50
N SER A 6 45.73 -20.68 -37.16
CA SER A 6 44.70 -21.05 -36.18
C SER A 6 43.67 -19.93 -36.08
N THR A 7 42.46 -20.18 -36.57
CA THR A 7 41.31 -19.27 -36.40
C THR A 7 40.69 -19.48 -35.01
N LEU A 8 40.83 -18.50 -34.15
CA LEU A 8 40.20 -18.46 -32.81
C LEU A 8 38.74 -18.06 -32.98
N LEU A 9 37.82 -19.01 -32.77
CA LEU A 9 36.36 -18.76 -32.77
C LEU A 9 35.96 -18.20 -31.41
N VAL A 10 35.69 -16.90 -31.32
CA VAL A 10 35.17 -16.26 -30.11
C VAL A 10 33.66 -16.49 -30.07
N LEU A 11 33.21 -17.38 -29.18
CA LEU A 11 31.78 -17.64 -28.94
C LEU A 11 31.24 -16.52 -28.04
N VAL A 12 30.51 -15.55 -28.59
CA VAL A 12 29.79 -14.52 -27.81
C VAL A 12 28.48 -15.12 -27.30
N ILE A 13 28.45 -15.51 -26.05
CA ILE A 13 27.21 -15.93 -25.37
C ILE A 13 26.39 -14.67 -25.01
N ALA A 14 25.38 -14.37 -25.83
CA ALA A 14 24.37 -13.36 -25.51
C ALA A 14 23.50 -13.86 -24.35
N VAL A 15 23.73 -13.36 -23.15
CA VAL A 15 22.84 -13.57 -21.99
C VAL A 15 21.58 -12.75 -22.25
N ALA A 16 20.53 -13.40 -22.76
CA ALA A 16 19.20 -12.80 -22.84
C ALA A 16 18.68 -12.60 -21.42
N SER A 17 18.76 -11.38 -20.91
CA SER A 17 18.07 -11.00 -19.69
C SER A 17 16.57 -11.12 -19.92
N SER A 18 15.94 -12.16 -19.41
CA SER A 18 14.49 -12.30 -19.35
C SER A 18 13.95 -11.15 -18.47
N ALA A 19 13.50 -10.08 -19.10
CA ALA A 19 12.75 -9.03 -18.39
C ALA A 19 11.49 -9.69 -17.83
N HIS A 20 11.50 -10.04 -16.55
CA HIS A 20 10.29 -10.43 -15.84
C HIS A 20 9.35 -9.23 -15.92
N ALA A 21 8.20 -9.38 -16.58
CA ALA A 21 7.16 -8.36 -16.58
C ALA A 21 6.83 -8.05 -15.12
N ALA A 22 7.01 -6.80 -14.71
CA ALA A 22 6.71 -6.39 -13.35
C ALA A 22 5.24 -6.69 -13.05
N VAL A 23 4.99 -7.36 -11.93
CA VAL A 23 3.62 -7.66 -11.49
C VAL A 23 2.89 -6.34 -11.29
N PRO A 24 1.75 -6.11 -11.99
CA PRO A 24 1.00 -4.87 -11.85
C PRO A 24 0.66 -4.58 -10.39
N THR A 25 0.90 -3.35 -9.94
CA THR A 25 0.85 -2.99 -8.52
C THR A 25 -0.07 -1.81 -8.29
N VAL A 26 -0.95 -1.93 -7.29
CA VAL A 26 -1.74 -0.82 -6.75
C VAL A 26 -1.02 -0.25 -5.54
N GLN A 27 -0.99 1.07 -5.40
CA GLN A 27 -0.46 1.77 -4.24
C GLN A 27 -1.49 2.71 -3.65
N LEU A 28 -1.63 2.66 -2.33
CA LEU A 28 -2.43 3.58 -1.51
C LEU A 28 -1.49 4.52 -0.77
N LYS A 29 -1.75 5.81 -0.85
CA LYS A 29 -0.97 6.84 -0.15
C LYS A 29 -1.93 7.73 0.64
N SER A 30 -1.73 7.84 1.95
CA SER A 30 -2.47 8.79 2.77
C SER A 30 -2.09 10.22 2.40
N ALA A 31 -3.09 11.07 2.26
CA ALA A 31 -2.99 12.51 2.07
C ALA A 31 -3.89 13.22 3.09
N THR A 32 -3.85 14.56 3.15
CA THR A 32 -4.75 15.32 4.01
C THR A 32 -6.20 15.09 3.56
N ASP A 33 -7.03 14.58 4.47
CA ASP A 33 -8.45 14.30 4.22
C ASP A 33 -8.73 13.36 3.02
N ALA A 34 -7.75 12.53 2.61
CA ALA A 34 -7.90 11.66 1.45
C ALA A 34 -6.94 10.45 1.45
N VAL A 35 -7.24 9.48 0.59
CA VAL A 35 -6.29 8.44 0.17
C VAL A 35 -6.17 8.47 -1.35
N GLU A 36 -4.96 8.69 -1.84
CA GLU A 36 -4.61 8.60 -3.24
C GLU A 36 -4.38 7.14 -3.65
N VAL A 37 -4.91 6.74 -4.79
CA VAL A 37 -4.74 5.40 -5.35
C VAL A 37 -4.07 5.52 -6.70
N THR A 38 -2.95 4.81 -6.87
CA THR A 38 -2.25 4.68 -8.16
C THR A 38 -2.19 3.22 -8.59
N ILE A 39 -2.15 2.99 -9.90
CA ILE A 39 -1.89 1.67 -10.52
C ILE A 39 -0.66 1.83 -11.39
N ASP A 40 0.39 1.06 -11.12
CA ASP A 40 1.69 1.15 -11.80
C ASP A 40 2.23 2.60 -11.86
N GLY A 41 2.09 3.31 -10.74
CA GLY A 41 2.50 4.71 -10.58
C GLY A 41 1.58 5.74 -11.22
N LYS A 42 0.56 5.35 -11.99
CA LYS A 42 -0.39 6.27 -12.63
C LYS A 42 -1.58 6.54 -11.72
N PRO A 43 -2.06 7.80 -11.60
CA PRO A 43 -3.24 8.14 -10.83
C PRO A 43 -4.47 7.34 -11.29
N PHE A 44 -5.19 6.74 -10.34
CA PHE A 44 -6.39 5.96 -10.61
C PHE A 44 -7.63 6.54 -9.91
N ALA A 45 -7.58 6.72 -8.60
CA ALA A 45 -8.71 7.22 -7.84
C ALA A 45 -8.26 7.99 -6.59
N THR A 46 -9.16 8.82 -6.04
CA THR A 46 -8.95 9.48 -4.75
C THR A 46 -10.15 9.23 -3.84
N TYR A 47 -9.92 8.66 -2.67
CA TYR A 47 -10.94 8.50 -1.63
C TYR A 47 -10.94 9.71 -0.71
N ASN A 48 -11.98 10.52 -0.78
CA ASN A 48 -12.13 11.76 -0.02
C ASN A 48 -12.81 11.48 1.31
N THR A 49 -12.22 11.95 2.43
CA THR A 49 -12.63 11.63 3.81
C THR A 49 -12.84 12.85 4.69
N SER A 50 -12.70 14.07 4.15
CA SER A 50 -12.82 15.30 4.94
C SER A 50 -14.11 15.34 5.75
N SER A 51 -14.01 15.73 7.01
CA SER A 51 -15.16 15.92 7.89
C SER A 51 -16.09 17.07 7.45
N LYS A 52 -15.63 17.92 6.51
CA LYS A 52 -16.45 18.97 5.90
C LYS A 52 -17.42 18.42 4.84
N LEU A 53 -17.17 17.21 4.33
CA LEU A 53 -18.03 16.55 3.37
C LEU A 53 -19.26 15.92 4.06
N PRO A 54 -20.39 15.80 3.37
CA PRO A 54 -21.58 15.13 3.91
C PRO A 54 -21.38 13.61 4.06
N LYS A 55 -20.49 13.02 3.27
CA LYS A 55 -20.12 11.60 3.27
C LYS A 55 -18.77 11.40 2.59
N PRO A 56 -18.05 10.31 2.87
CA PRO A 56 -16.88 9.89 2.09
C PRO A 56 -17.27 9.37 0.70
N PHE A 57 -16.38 9.55 -0.29
CA PHE A 57 -16.58 9.05 -1.66
C PHE A 57 -15.28 8.98 -2.45
N PHE A 58 -15.22 8.15 -3.49
CA PHE A 58 -14.14 8.20 -4.49
C PHE A 58 -14.45 9.22 -5.57
N LEU A 59 -13.57 10.20 -5.75
CA LEU A 59 -13.58 11.18 -6.84
C LEU A 59 -12.22 11.89 -6.91
N PRO A 60 -11.57 11.99 -8.10
CA PRO A 60 -11.99 11.34 -9.36
C PRO A 60 -11.79 9.83 -9.35
N VAL A 61 -12.44 9.12 -10.28
CA VAL A 61 -12.10 7.76 -10.67
C VAL A 61 -11.80 7.78 -12.17
N ARG A 62 -10.73 7.07 -12.57
CA ARG A 62 -10.20 7.10 -13.93
C ARG A 62 -10.35 5.74 -14.63
N GLY A 63 -10.61 5.80 -15.92
CA GLY A 63 -10.57 4.65 -16.81
C GLY A 63 -9.14 4.13 -17.07
N PRO A 64 -9.01 3.05 -17.86
CA PRO A 64 -7.72 2.43 -18.16
C PRO A 64 -6.65 3.36 -18.73
N GLU A 65 -7.06 4.37 -19.48
CA GLU A 65 -6.16 5.32 -20.14
C GLU A 65 -6.05 6.68 -19.42
N GLY A 66 -6.49 6.72 -18.15
CA GLY A 66 -6.37 7.90 -17.30
C GLY A 66 -7.52 8.91 -17.41
N THR A 67 -8.44 8.77 -18.37
CA THR A 67 -9.62 9.63 -18.52
C THR A 67 -10.52 9.53 -17.28
N VAL A 68 -10.91 10.67 -16.71
CA VAL A 68 -11.87 10.72 -15.60
C VAL A 68 -13.26 10.28 -16.07
N ILE A 69 -13.83 9.27 -15.42
CA ILE A 69 -15.11 8.67 -15.80
C ILE A 69 -16.25 8.96 -14.83
N THR A 70 -15.94 9.56 -13.68
CA THR A 70 -16.93 10.07 -12.73
C THR A 70 -17.27 11.54 -13.03
N ARG A 71 -18.52 11.95 -12.73
CA ARG A 71 -18.96 13.35 -12.90
C ARG A 71 -18.20 14.28 -11.96
N SER A 72 -17.71 15.42 -12.47
CA SER A 72 -17.13 16.48 -11.65
C SER A 72 -18.17 17.10 -10.70
N LEU A 73 -17.72 17.59 -9.54
CA LEU A 73 -18.56 18.33 -8.60
C LEU A 73 -18.80 19.79 -9.06
N GLU A 74 -17.98 20.31 -9.94
CA GLU A 74 -18.09 21.69 -10.45
C GLU A 74 -19.32 21.90 -11.37
N HIS A 75 -19.79 20.83 -12.02
CA HIS A 75 -20.89 20.86 -12.97
C HIS A 75 -22.11 20.07 -12.46
N GLN A 76 -22.58 20.41 -11.26
CA GLN A 76 -23.62 19.64 -10.59
C GLN A 76 -25.05 19.98 -11.02
N GLY A 77 -25.33 20.58 -12.14
CA GLY A 77 -26.65 21.03 -12.57
C GLY A 77 -27.89 20.26 -12.05
N ASP A 78 -27.72 18.98 -11.66
CA ASP A 78 -28.73 18.13 -11.05
C ASP A 78 -28.14 17.27 -9.93
N HIS A 79 -28.93 16.85 -8.97
CA HIS A 79 -28.57 15.86 -7.91
C HIS A 79 -27.18 16.12 -7.28
N PRO A 80 -26.99 17.20 -6.52
CA PRO A 80 -25.68 17.55 -5.93
C PRO A 80 -25.16 16.50 -4.93
N HIS A 81 -26.04 15.64 -4.44
CA HIS A 81 -25.69 14.52 -3.55
C HIS A 81 -25.12 13.29 -4.28
N HIS A 82 -25.10 13.26 -5.63
CA HIS A 82 -24.46 12.20 -6.40
C HIS A 82 -22.96 12.51 -6.61
N LYS A 83 -22.09 11.99 -5.76
CA LYS A 83 -20.64 12.32 -5.71
C LYS A 83 -19.76 11.12 -6.06
N GLY A 84 -19.33 11.01 -7.32
CA GLY A 84 -18.38 9.97 -7.74
C GLY A 84 -18.86 8.55 -7.48
N VAL A 85 -18.19 7.83 -6.56
CA VAL A 85 -18.53 6.49 -6.08
C VAL A 85 -18.69 6.54 -4.56
N TRP A 86 -19.82 6.14 -4.03
CA TRP A 86 -20.10 6.28 -2.59
C TRP A 86 -20.98 5.18 -2.04
N VAL A 87 -21.00 5.04 -0.71
CA VAL A 87 -21.93 4.21 0.07
C VAL A 87 -22.87 5.13 0.82
N ALA A 88 -24.19 5.04 0.59
CA ALA A 88 -25.21 5.73 1.35
C ALA A 88 -26.57 5.05 1.18
N VAL A 89 -27.15 4.54 2.24
CA VAL A 89 -28.57 4.12 2.28
C VAL A 89 -29.44 5.38 2.31
N ASP A 90 -30.61 5.36 1.70
CA ASP A 90 -31.47 6.54 1.74
C ASP A 90 -31.94 6.82 3.16
N GLU A 91 -32.59 5.83 3.79
CA GLU A 91 -33.21 6.06 5.08
C GLU A 91 -32.81 5.02 6.12
N ILE A 92 -32.26 5.51 7.23
CA ILE A 92 -32.01 4.72 8.43
C ILE A 92 -32.57 5.48 9.62
N ASN A 93 -33.58 4.89 10.32
CA ASN A 93 -34.29 5.55 11.41
C ASN A 93 -34.78 6.95 11.01
N GLU A 94 -35.42 7.07 9.83
CA GLU A 94 -36.00 8.31 9.27
C GLU A 94 -34.95 9.37 8.85
N VAL A 95 -33.64 9.11 9.05
CA VAL A 95 -32.56 9.98 8.59
C VAL A 95 -32.19 9.63 7.14
N ARG A 96 -32.25 10.60 6.25
CA ARG A 96 -32.01 10.42 4.80
C ARG A 96 -30.58 10.71 4.43
N PHE A 97 -29.72 9.68 4.47
CA PHE A 97 -28.29 9.79 4.17
C PHE A 97 -27.99 9.92 2.67
N TRP A 98 -28.78 9.27 1.82
CA TRP A 98 -28.64 9.42 0.36
C TRP A 98 -28.78 10.88 -0.05
N ALA A 99 -29.82 11.54 0.41
CA ALA A 99 -30.13 12.93 0.11
C ALA A 99 -29.26 13.94 0.89
N GLU A 100 -28.26 13.48 1.64
CA GLU A 100 -27.35 14.29 2.46
C GLU A 100 -28.08 15.14 3.53
N LYS A 101 -29.21 14.63 4.05
CA LYS A 101 -29.88 15.18 5.21
C LYS A 101 -29.33 14.64 6.53
N GLY A 102 -28.71 13.46 6.51
CA GLY A 102 -27.84 12.92 7.54
C GLY A 102 -26.38 13.02 7.13
N LYS A 103 -25.46 12.92 8.08
CA LYS A 103 -24.02 13.02 7.88
C LYS A 103 -23.33 11.68 8.10
N ILE A 104 -22.44 11.31 7.18
CA ILE A 104 -21.54 10.15 7.31
C ILE A 104 -20.13 10.67 7.50
N VAL A 105 -19.56 10.47 8.69
CA VAL A 105 -18.25 11.01 9.05
C VAL A 105 -17.22 9.89 9.05
N ASN A 106 -16.14 10.07 8.28
CA ASN A 106 -15.02 9.15 8.36
C ASN A 106 -14.33 9.29 9.72
N ARG A 107 -14.25 8.19 10.45
CA ARG A 107 -13.54 8.12 11.73
C ARG A 107 -12.09 7.70 11.54
N LYS A 108 -11.84 6.76 10.64
CA LYS A 108 -10.52 6.15 10.45
C LYS A 108 -10.39 5.53 9.06
N VAL A 109 -9.21 5.68 8.48
CA VAL A 109 -8.73 4.85 7.38
C VAL A 109 -7.49 4.10 7.84
N SER A 110 -7.47 2.79 7.66
CA SER A 110 -6.32 1.91 7.93
C SER A 110 -5.84 1.29 6.63
N LEU A 111 -4.62 1.56 6.22
CA LEU A 111 -4.01 0.94 5.06
C LEU A 111 -3.41 -0.41 5.48
N GLU A 112 -4.16 -1.51 5.29
CA GLU A 112 -3.71 -2.86 5.69
C GLU A 112 -2.65 -3.42 4.73
N THR A 113 -2.80 -3.16 3.44
CA THR A 113 -1.83 -3.49 2.40
C THR A 113 -1.67 -2.25 1.54
N PRO A 114 -0.77 -1.30 1.91
CA PRO A 114 -0.64 -0.03 1.21
C PRO A 114 -0.10 -0.17 -0.22
N ARG A 115 0.54 -1.30 -0.53
CA ARG A 115 1.04 -1.62 -1.88
C ARG A 115 0.90 -3.11 -2.14
N GLY A 116 0.31 -3.46 -3.29
CA GLY A 116 0.11 -4.86 -3.69
C GLY A 116 -0.91 -5.01 -4.82
N ASN A 117 -1.26 -6.25 -5.12
CA ASN A 117 -2.38 -6.59 -6.02
C ASN A 117 -3.16 -7.77 -5.40
N PRO A 118 -4.18 -7.46 -4.57
CA PRO A 118 -4.73 -6.12 -4.30
C PRO A 118 -3.92 -5.28 -3.29
N ALA A 119 -4.06 -3.94 -3.37
CA ALA A 119 -3.88 -3.07 -2.24
C ALA A 119 -5.17 -3.02 -1.41
N VAL A 120 -5.07 -2.83 -0.09
CA VAL A 120 -6.21 -2.98 0.82
C VAL A 120 -6.25 -1.88 1.84
N MET A 121 -7.43 -1.27 1.98
CA MET A 121 -7.73 -0.36 3.09
C MET A 121 -9.02 -0.77 3.81
N VAL A 122 -9.10 -0.42 5.09
CA VAL A 122 -10.31 -0.53 5.90
C VAL A 122 -10.72 0.87 6.35
N VAL A 123 -11.95 1.23 6.04
CA VAL A 123 -12.53 2.50 6.45
C VAL A 123 -13.58 2.27 7.52
N THR A 124 -13.64 3.17 8.50
CA THR A 124 -14.68 3.17 9.54
C THR A 124 -15.39 4.51 9.50
N ASN A 125 -16.69 4.49 9.32
CA ASN A 125 -17.54 5.66 9.21
C ASN A 125 -18.66 5.63 10.24
N ASP A 126 -18.92 6.78 10.89
CA ASP A 126 -20.08 6.99 11.74
C ASP A 126 -21.22 7.62 10.94
N TRP A 127 -22.39 6.99 10.92
CA TRP A 127 -23.60 7.51 10.33
C TRP A 127 -24.43 8.17 11.43
N LEU A 128 -24.44 9.51 11.43
CA LEU A 128 -24.95 10.30 12.56
C LEU A 128 -26.46 10.52 12.45
N GLY A 129 -27.15 10.30 13.57
CA GLY A 129 -28.54 10.73 13.72
C GLY A 129 -28.66 12.24 13.88
N ASN A 130 -29.91 12.73 13.96
CA ASN A 130 -30.20 14.15 14.18
C ASN A 130 -29.70 14.69 15.53
N ASP A 131 -29.42 13.79 16.47
CA ASP A 131 -28.81 14.09 17.78
C ASP A 131 -27.27 14.10 17.76
N GLY A 132 -26.66 14.00 16.57
CA GLY A 132 -25.21 13.97 16.37
C GLY A 132 -24.50 12.69 16.82
N LYS A 133 -25.24 11.68 17.31
CA LYS A 133 -24.67 10.41 17.74
C LYS A 133 -24.84 9.33 16.66
N PRO A 134 -23.94 8.35 16.55
CA PRO A 134 -24.05 7.28 15.57
C PRO A 134 -25.36 6.47 15.71
N ILE A 135 -26.06 6.27 14.59
CA ILE A 135 -27.13 5.28 14.44
C ILE A 135 -26.49 3.92 14.09
N ILE A 136 -25.56 3.93 13.15
CA ILE A 136 -24.74 2.78 12.79
C ILE A 136 -23.27 3.18 12.68
N VAL A 137 -22.40 2.20 12.85
CA VAL A 137 -20.99 2.26 12.45
C VAL A 137 -20.84 1.36 11.24
N GLU A 138 -20.34 1.93 10.15
CA GLU A 138 -19.91 1.22 8.97
C GLU A 138 -18.43 0.86 9.09
N THR A 139 -18.09 -0.40 8.85
CA THR A 139 -16.71 -0.83 8.63
C THR A 139 -16.66 -1.47 7.26
N THR A 140 -15.92 -0.86 6.34
CA THR A 140 -15.81 -1.34 4.97
C THR A 140 -14.35 -1.66 4.64
N ARG A 141 -14.12 -2.92 4.26
CA ARG A 141 -12.87 -3.37 3.68
C ARG A 141 -12.92 -3.18 2.17
N ILE A 142 -11.99 -2.40 1.63
CA ILE A 142 -11.91 -2.11 0.19
C ILE A 142 -10.60 -2.70 -0.32
N SER A 143 -10.70 -3.70 -1.19
CA SER A 143 -9.56 -4.29 -1.90
C SER A 143 -9.56 -3.77 -3.34
N ILE A 144 -8.45 -3.18 -3.77
CA ILE A 144 -8.29 -2.55 -5.09
C ILE A 144 -7.25 -3.35 -5.87
N PHE A 145 -7.66 -3.86 -7.02
CA PHE A 145 -6.83 -4.69 -7.88
C PHE A 145 -6.28 -3.88 -9.07
N ALA A 146 -5.14 -4.29 -9.59
CA ALA A 146 -4.49 -3.63 -10.72
C ALA A 146 -5.32 -3.65 -12.01
N ASN A 147 -6.23 -4.62 -12.16
CA ASN A 147 -7.22 -4.64 -13.25
C ASN A 147 -8.40 -3.67 -13.03
N ARG A 148 -8.32 -2.77 -12.05
CA ARG A 148 -9.33 -1.76 -11.67
C ARG A 148 -10.63 -2.34 -11.09
N LEU A 149 -10.58 -3.54 -10.54
CA LEU A 149 -11.66 -4.07 -9.73
C LEU A 149 -11.52 -3.56 -8.29
N PHE A 150 -12.59 -3.00 -7.75
CA PHE A 150 -12.79 -2.78 -6.32
C PHE A 150 -13.67 -3.90 -5.77
N SER A 151 -13.26 -4.52 -4.70
CA SER A 151 -14.09 -5.43 -3.89
C SER A 151 -14.41 -4.77 -2.57
N TYR A 152 -15.68 -4.53 -2.31
CA TYR A 152 -16.20 -3.95 -1.08
C TYR A 152 -16.79 -5.04 -0.19
N ASP A 153 -16.38 -5.05 1.07
CA ASP A 153 -16.96 -5.87 2.14
C ASP A 153 -17.42 -4.95 3.25
N ILE A 154 -18.71 -4.65 3.25
CA ILE A 154 -19.34 -3.63 4.08
C ILE A 154 -20.02 -4.30 5.25
N THR A 155 -19.71 -3.88 6.47
CA THR A 155 -20.41 -4.30 7.69
C THR A 155 -21.00 -3.08 8.38
N PHE A 156 -22.30 -3.05 8.51
CA PHE A 156 -23.04 -2.10 9.34
C PHE A 156 -23.28 -2.69 10.71
N THR A 157 -22.91 -1.96 11.77
CA THR A 157 -23.13 -2.36 13.17
C THR A 157 -24.07 -1.37 13.85
N ALA A 158 -25.23 -1.83 14.31
CA ALA A 158 -26.25 -1.00 14.95
C ALA A 158 -25.75 -0.43 16.29
N GLN A 159 -25.90 0.88 16.48
CA GLN A 159 -25.50 1.59 17.71
C GLN A 159 -26.71 1.95 18.60
N ARG A 160 -27.93 1.87 18.07
CA ARG A 160 -29.19 2.15 18.80
C ARG A 160 -29.88 0.87 19.23
N LYS A 161 -30.84 0.98 20.17
CA LYS A 161 -31.67 -0.16 20.61
C LYS A 161 -32.32 -0.86 19.42
N GLN A 162 -32.81 -0.08 18.46
CA GLN A 162 -33.33 -0.55 17.17
C GLN A 162 -32.82 0.33 16.04
N VAL A 163 -32.39 -0.28 14.96
CA VAL A 163 -31.99 0.36 13.71
C VAL A 163 -32.80 -0.24 12.57
N THR A 164 -33.56 0.61 11.88
CA THR A 164 -34.42 0.22 10.75
C THR A 164 -33.86 0.83 9.47
N PHE A 165 -33.49 -0.02 8.51
CA PHE A 165 -33.19 0.39 7.13
C PHE A 165 -34.50 0.43 6.37
N GLY A 166 -34.89 1.61 5.91
CA GLY A 166 -36.16 1.85 5.24
C GLY A 166 -36.27 1.10 3.88
N ASP A 167 -37.52 0.99 3.40
CA ASP A 167 -37.81 0.39 2.09
C ASP A 167 -37.91 1.50 1.03
N THR A 168 -36.78 1.98 0.55
CA THR A 168 -36.71 3.00 -0.50
C THR A 168 -35.85 2.53 -1.68
N LYS A 169 -36.08 3.13 -2.86
CA LYS A 169 -35.30 2.79 -4.07
C LYS A 169 -33.92 3.46 -4.12
N GLU A 170 -33.69 4.47 -3.28
CA GLU A 170 -32.44 5.23 -3.26
C GLU A 170 -31.37 4.50 -2.39
N GLY A 171 -30.16 4.53 -2.85
CA GLY A 171 -29.05 3.83 -2.17
C GLY A 171 -28.61 2.60 -2.97
N LEU A 172 -27.78 1.80 -2.45
CA LEU A 172 -26.87 1.88 -1.30
C LEU A 172 -25.45 2.23 -1.78
N PHE A 173 -24.92 1.43 -2.70
CA PHE A 173 -23.62 1.60 -3.34
C PHE A 173 -23.84 2.24 -4.71
N GLY A 174 -23.42 3.49 -4.83
CA GLY A 174 -23.78 4.36 -5.94
C GLY A 174 -22.60 4.87 -6.74
N VAL A 175 -22.86 5.07 -8.04
CA VAL A 175 -21.94 5.68 -8.99
C VAL A 175 -22.65 6.79 -9.76
N ARG A 176 -21.99 7.93 -9.90
CA ARG A 176 -22.39 8.97 -10.85
C ARG A 176 -21.31 9.14 -11.90
N MET A 177 -21.65 8.70 -13.12
CA MET A 177 -20.78 8.78 -14.29
C MET A 177 -20.75 10.19 -14.86
N ARG A 178 -19.67 10.53 -15.55
CA ARG A 178 -19.56 11.77 -16.31
C ARG A 178 -20.62 11.83 -17.42
N ASN A 179 -20.93 13.05 -17.85
CA ASN A 179 -22.09 13.28 -18.71
C ASN A 179 -22.01 12.57 -20.06
N GLU A 180 -20.85 12.50 -20.68
CA GLU A 180 -20.65 11.88 -21.99
C GLU A 180 -20.89 10.36 -21.98
N LEU A 181 -20.88 9.73 -20.80
CA LEU A 181 -21.17 8.30 -20.64
C LEU A 181 -22.64 8.00 -20.40
N ARG A 182 -23.51 9.03 -20.27
CA ARG A 182 -24.94 8.82 -19.99
C ARG A 182 -25.64 8.14 -21.14
N GLU A 183 -26.64 7.32 -20.85
CA GLU A 183 -27.43 6.63 -21.89
C GLU A 183 -28.11 7.64 -22.83
N LYS A 184 -28.62 8.75 -22.30
CA LYS A 184 -29.24 9.81 -23.10
C LYS A 184 -28.26 10.55 -24.04
N ASP A 185 -26.97 10.37 -23.84
CA ASP A 185 -25.90 10.96 -24.67
C ASP A 185 -25.13 9.88 -25.45
N GLY A 186 -25.72 8.69 -25.63
CA GLY A 186 -25.18 7.60 -26.44
C GLY A 186 -24.55 6.44 -25.64
N GLY A 187 -24.46 6.55 -24.33
CA GLY A 187 -24.03 5.44 -23.46
C GLY A 187 -24.96 4.23 -23.55
N LYS A 188 -24.50 3.10 -23.09
CA LYS A 188 -25.23 1.82 -23.13
C LYS A 188 -25.29 1.20 -21.75
N VAL A 189 -26.39 0.51 -21.46
CA VAL A 189 -26.59 -0.24 -20.20
C VAL A 189 -27.01 -1.64 -20.54
N VAL A 190 -26.35 -2.64 -19.93
CA VAL A 190 -26.65 -4.06 -20.11
C VAL A 190 -26.56 -4.78 -18.79
N ASN A 191 -27.47 -5.70 -18.51
CA ASN A 191 -27.38 -6.56 -17.33
C ASN A 191 -26.94 -8.00 -17.67
N ALA A 192 -26.62 -8.79 -16.64
CA ALA A 192 -26.16 -10.16 -16.80
C ALA A 192 -27.17 -11.09 -17.52
N GLY A 193 -28.44 -10.73 -17.54
CA GLY A 193 -29.50 -11.48 -18.25
C GLY A 193 -29.76 -10.99 -19.67
N GLY A 194 -28.93 -10.05 -20.20
CA GLY A 194 -29.06 -9.52 -21.56
C GLY A 194 -30.09 -8.41 -21.71
N ALA A 195 -30.75 -7.96 -20.63
CA ALA A 195 -31.64 -6.79 -20.73
C ALA A 195 -30.80 -5.54 -21.04
N ALA A 196 -31.20 -4.75 -22.02
CA ALA A 196 -30.50 -3.57 -22.49
C ALA A 196 -31.33 -2.29 -22.25
N GLY A 197 -30.61 -1.25 -21.86
CA GLY A 197 -31.18 0.06 -21.55
C GLY A 197 -31.60 0.24 -20.09
N THR A 198 -31.56 1.48 -19.62
CA THR A 198 -31.89 1.80 -18.22
C THR A 198 -33.30 1.41 -17.83
N ALA A 199 -34.28 1.59 -18.74
CA ALA A 199 -35.67 1.23 -18.48
C ALA A 199 -35.86 -0.29 -18.27
N ALA A 200 -35.20 -1.11 -19.07
CA ALA A 200 -35.27 -2.58 -18.94
C ALA A 200 -34.50 -3.10 -17.74
N CYS A 201 -33.44 -2.42 -17.31
CA CYS A 201 -32.58 -2.83 -16.20
C CYS A 201 -33.07 -2.32 -14.83
N TRP A 202 -33.82 -1.23 -14.80
CA TRP A 202 -34.27 -0.61 -13.55
C TRP A 202 -35.12 -1.56 -12.70
N GLY A 203 -34.84 -1.60 -11.39
CA GLY A 203 -35.54 -2.44 -10.41
C GLY A 203 -35.31 -3.95 -10.57
N ARG A 204 -34.51 -4.38 -11.53
CA ARG A 204 -34.21 -5.81 -11.74
C ARG A 204 -33.17 -6.30 -10.75
N VAL A 205 -33.32 -7.56 -10.35
CA VAL A 205 -32.24 -8.32 -9.72
C VAL A 205 -31.35 -8.84 -10.83
N SER A 206 -30.05 -8.67 -10.69
CA SER A 206 -29.05 -9.16 -11.66
C SER A 206 -27.74 -9.47 -10.92
N ASN A 207 -26.89 -10.31 -11.51
CA ASN A 207 -25.55 -10.56 -11.00
C ASN A 207 -24.66 -9.31 -11.17
N TRP A 208 -24.87 -8.60 -12.26
CA TRP A 208 -24.20 -7.34 -12.55
C TRP A 208 -25.03 -6.50 -13.51
N ILE A 209 -24.77 -5.18 -13.47
CA ILE A 209 -25.14 -4.23 -14.53
C ILE A 209 -23.87 -3.51 -14.96
N ASP A 210 -23.68 -3.43 -16.27
CA ASP A 210 -22.62 -2.69 -16.92
C ASP A 210 -23.17 -1.43 -17.56
N TYR A 211 -22.48 -0.30 -17.36
CA TYR A 211 -22.81 0.99 -17.95
C TYR A 211 -21.56 1.54 -18.65
N TYR A 212 -21.55 1.60 -19.97
CA TYR A 212 -20.40 1.99 -20.78
C TYR A 212 -20.80 3.02 -21.86
N GLY A 213 -19.83 3.76 -22.35
CA GLY A 213 -20.00 4.74 -23.40
C GLY A 213 -18.66 5.22 -23.93
N THR A 214 -18.71 6.16 -24.87
CA THR A 214 -17.51 6.73 -25.49
C THR A 214 -17.21 8.10 -24.90
N VAL A 215 -15.98 8.33 -24.50
CA VAL A 215 -15.46 9.60 -24.02
C VAL A 215 -14.07 9.82 -24.62
N GLU A 216 -13.83 10.99 -25.20
CA GLU A 216 -12.56 11.31 -25.85
C GLU A 216 -12.14 10.26 -26.90
N GLY A 217 -13.12 9.73 -27.67
CA GLY A 217 -12.91 8.69 -28.68
C GLY A 217 -12.68 7.28 -28.15
N LYS A 218 -12.71 7.05 -26.83
CA LYS A 218 -12.44 5.78 -26.19
C LYS A 218 -13.68 5.22 -25.50
N THR A 219 -13.99 3.96 -25.74
CA THR A 219 -15.07 3.28 -25.03
C THR A 219 -14.57 2.80 -23.68
N VAL A 220 -15.26 3.21 -22.61
CA VAL A 220 -14.95 2.83 -21.22
C VAL A 220 -16.26 2.51 -20.50
N GLY A 221 -16.20 1.64 -19.49
CA GLY A 221 -17.36 1.24 -18.70
C GLY A 221 -17.07 1.10 -17.22
N MET A 222 -18.17 1.11 -16.46
CA MET A 222 -18.24 0.76 -15.06
C MET A 222 -19.30 -0.30 -14.85
N THR A 223 -18.94 -1.37 -14.15
CA THR A 223 -19.87 -2.44 -13.82
C THR A 223 -20.03 -2.55 -12.31
N LEU A 224 -21.27 -2.62 -11.82
CA LEU A 224 -21.57 -2.99 -10.44
C LEU A 224 -21.91 -4.48 -10.33
N PHE A 225 -21.25 -5.18 -9.42
CA PHE A 225 -21.44 -6.61 -9.10
C PHE A 225 -22.22 -6.78 -7.80
N ASP A 226 -23.28 -7.62 -7.84
CA ASP A 226 -23.96 -8.11 -6.64
C ASP A 226 -23.34 -9.43 -6.20
N HIS A 227 -23.22 -9.64 -4.90
CA HIS A 227 -22.74 -10.92 -4.37
C HIS A 227 -23.93 -11.82 -3.99
N PRO A 228 -24.01 -13.08 -4.48
CA PRO A 228 -25.15 -13.94 -4.25
C PRO A 228 -25.38 -14.32 -2.78
N LEU A 229 -24.34 -14.20 -1.94
CA LEU A 229 -24.41 -14.46 -0.49
C LEU A 229 -24.68 -13.19 0.35
N ASN A 230 -25.09 -12.07 -0.25
CA ASN A 230 -25.68 -10.98 0.50
C ASN A 230 -26.97 -11.45 1.19
N PHE A 231 -27.35 -10.84 2.33
CA PHE A 231 -28.51 -11.27 3.12
C PHE A 231 -29.81 -11.29 2.30
N ARG A 232 -29.87 -10.53 1.21
CA ARG A 232 -30.86 -10.63 0.11
C ARG A 232 -30.24 -10.10 -1.18
N ARG A 233 -30.75 -10.58 -2.32
CA ARG A 233 -30.32 -10.12 -3.63
C ARG A 233 -30.70 -8.65 -3.82
N SER A 234 -29.75 -7.90 -4.36
CA SER A 234 -29.94 -6.48 -4.59
C SER A 234 -30.67 -6.19 -5.90
N ARG A 235 -31.35 -5.05 -5.93
CA ARG A 235 -31.96 -4.45 -7.13
C ARG A 235 -31.14 -3.26 -7.57
N TYR A 236 -31.26 -2.93 -8.84
CA TYR A 236 -30.49 -1.84 -9.42
C TYR A 236 -31.36 -0.63 -9.69
N HIS A 237 -30.89 0.55 -9.23
CA HIS A 237 -31.44 1.85 -9.59
C HIS A 237 -30.54 2.49 -10.64
N VAL A 238 -30.87 2.26 -11.91
CA VAL A 238 -30.10 2.76 -13.04
C VAL A 238 -30.92 3.77 -13.82
N ARG A 239 -30.29 4.90 -14.19
CA ARG A 239 -30.92 6.06 -14.83
C ARG A 239 -30.17 6.50 -16.07
N ASN A 240 -30.92 6.98 -17.07
CA ASN A 240 -30.38 7.44 -18.34
C ASN A 240 -29.46 8.67 -18.22
N TYR A 241 -29.45 9.34 -17.05
CA TYR A 241 -28.61 10.49 -16.77
C TYR A 241 -27.28 10.11 -16.05
N GLY A 242 -26.87 8.84 -16.08
CA GLY A 242 -25.56 8.38 -15.60
C GLY A 242 -25.49 8.06 -14.10
N LEU A 243 -26.64 7.94 -13.42
CA LEU A 243 -26.71 7.33 -12.10
C LEU A 243 -26.93 5.84 -12.25
N PHE A 244 -26.16 5.03 -11.53
CA PHE A 244 -26.54 3.65 -11.26
C PHE A 244 -26.07 3.20 -9.88
N THR A 245 -26.92 2.44 -9.21
CA THR A 245 -26.70 1.99 -7.85
C THR A 245 -27.23 0.58 -7.66
N ILE A 246 -26.78 -0.05 -6.59
CA ILE A 246 -27.19 -1.37 -6.18
C ILE A 246 -27.60 -1.34 -4.71
N SER A 247 -28.77 -1.92 -4.38
CA SER A 247 -29.32 -1.90 -3.04
C SER A 247 -30.13 -3.15 -2.73
N PRO A 248 -30.01 -3.74 -1.53
CA PRO A 248 -30.84 -4.85 -1.07
C PRO A 248 -32.15 -4.34 -0.43
N PHE A 249 -32.34 -3.04 -0.33
CA PHE A 249 -33.52 -2.38 0.22
C PHE A 249 -34.45 -1.93 -0.91
N GLY A 250 -35.68 -1.53 -0.58
CA GLY A 250 -36.62 -0.96 -1.54
C GLY A 250 -37.49 -1.97 -2.30
N GLU A 251 -37.83 -3.09 -1.71
CA GLU A 251 -38.64 -4.13 -2.37
C GLU A 251 -39.98 -3.59 -2.89
N ARG A 252 -40.74 -2.85 -2.07
CA ARG A 252 -42.00 -2.22 -2.49
C ARG A 252 -41.77 -1.17 -3.58
N ALA A 253 -40.79 -0.32 -3.37
CA ALA A 253 -40.50 0.78 -4.27
C ALA A 253 -40.11 0.27 -5.67
N TYR A 254 -39.23 -0.71 -5.77
CA TYR A 254 -38.76 -1.30 -7.03
C TYR A 254 -39.83 -2.14 -7.74
N THR A 255 -40.81 -2.65 -7.01
CA THR A 255 -41.89 -3.46 -7.61
C THR A 255 -43.14 -2.67 -7.90
N GLY A 256 -43.14 -1.34 -7.75
CA GLY A 256 -44.30 -0.48 -7.93
C GLY A 256 -45.43 -0.87 -6.98
N GLY A 257 -45.14 -1.26 -5.78
CA GLY A 257 -46.12 -1.67 -4.76
C GLY A 257 -46.62 -3.12 -4.90
N LYS A 258 -46.19 -3.89 -5.91
CA LYS A 258 -46.61 -5.29 -6.12
C LYS A 258 -46.14 -6.23 -4.98
N ARG A 259 -45.08 -5.87 -4.27
CA ARG A 259 -44.63 -6.57 -3.10
C ARG A 259 -44.68 -5.63 -1.89
N PRO A 260 -44.93 -6.15 -0.68
CA PRO A 260 -44.95 -5.33 0.52
C PRO A 260 -43.56 -4.73 0.80
N ALA A 261 -43.53 -3.68 1.60
CA ALA A 261 -42.26 -3.14 2.13
C ALA A 261 -41.55 -4.19 2.97
N ASN A 262 -40.24 -4.25 2.83
CA ASN A 262 -39.40 -5.24 3.52
C ASN A 262 -38.16 -4.56 4.14
N PRO A 263 -38.35 -3.73 5.19
CA PRO A 263 -37.25 -3.07 5.88
C PRO A 263 -36.34 -4.13 6.55
N ALA A 264 -35.07 -3.78 6.76
CA ALA A 264 -34.18 -4.58 7.59
C ALA A 264 -34.06 -3.94 8.97
N ILE A 265 -34.21 -4.73 10.03
CA ILE A 265 -34.19 -4.27 11.41
C ILE A 265 -33.05 -4.95 12.15
N LEU A 266 -32.22 -4.14 12.83
CA LEU A 266 -31.14 -4.61 13.68
C LEU A 266 -31.35 -4.12 15.10
N THR A 267 -31.07 -4.96 16.08
CA THR A 267 -30.92 -4.56 17.49
C THR A 267 -29.50 -4.02 17.74
N ARG A 268 -29.28 -3.35 18.85
CA ARG A 268 -27.95 -2.82 19.23
C ARG A 268 -26.88 -3.91 19.15
N GLY A 269 -25.76 -3.63 18.48
CA GLY A 269 -24.67 -4.58 18.23
C GLY A 269 -24.96 -5.56 17.09
N GLY A 270 -26.21 -5.64 16.61
CA GLY A 270 -26.56 -6.44 15.42
C GLY A 270 -25.80 -5.96 14.19
N LYS A 271 -25.42 -6.89 13.33
CA LYS A 271 -24.60 -6.62 12.15
C LYS A 271 -25.30 -7.01 10.87
N LEU A 272 -25.12 -6.20 9.83
CA LEU A 272 -25.53 -6.47 8.46
C LEU A 272 -24.30 -6.39 7.58
N ARG A 273 -23.98 -7.48 6.86
CA ARG A 273 -22.84 -7.55 5.95
C ARG A 273 -23.32 -7.58 4.51
N LEU A 274 -22.66 -6.76 3.66
CA LEU A 274 -22.92 -6.68 2.23
C LEU A 274 -21.60 -6.71 1.47
N ARG A 275 -21.58 -7.37 0.32
CA ARG A 275 -20.44 -7.47 -0.57
C ARG A 275 -20.82 -7.00 -1.95
N TYR A 276 -20.03 -6.08 -2.51
CA TYR A 276 -20.23 -5.54 -3.86
C TYR A 276 -18.89 -5.42 -4.58
N GLY A 277 -18.94 -5.48 -5.91
CA GLY A 277 -17.81 -5.16 -6.76
C GLY A 277 -18.10 -3.92 -7.60
N LEU A 278 -17.06 -3.12 -7.84
CA LEU A 278 -17.06 -2.09 -8.87
C LEU A 278 -15.89 -2.38 -9.81
N TYR A 279 -16.17 -2.60 -11.08
CA TYR A 279 -15.17 -2.89 -12.09
C TYR A 279 -15.15 -1.79 -13.15
N ILE A 280 -13.96 -1.26 -13.44
CA ILE A 280 -13.75 -0.25 -14.46
C ILE A 280 -12.95 -0.87 -15.60
N HIS A 281 -13.44 -0.74 -16.85
CA HIS A 281 -12.85 -1.44 -17.98
C HIS A 281 -12.79 -0.58 -19.24
N ALA A 282 -11.91 -0.96 -20.16
CA ALA A 282 -11.90 -0.49 -21.53
C ALA A 282 -12.91 -1.28 -22.36
N GLY A 283 -13.43 -0.64 -23.41
CA GLY A 283 -14.36 -1.28 -24.33
C GLY A 283 -15.78 -1.44 -23.76
N ASP A 284 -16.58 -2.18 -24.51
CA ASP A 284 -17.93 -2.59 -24.11
C ASP A 284 -17.91 -3.77 -23.14
N THR A 285 -19.06 -4.28 -22.76
CA THR A 285 -19.26 -5.41 -21.84
C THR A 285 -18.46 -6.65 -22.23
N ILE A 286 -18.35 -6.93 -23.55
CA ILE A 286 -17.66 -8.12 -24.07
C ILE A 286 -16.14 -7.90 -24.03
N LYS A 287 -15.65 -6.80 -24.59
CA LYS A 287 -14.22 -6.42 -24.60
C LYS A 287 -13.68 -6.22 -23.17
N GLY A 288 -14.51 -5.66 -22.28
CA GLY A 288 -14.22 -5.51 -20.87
C GLY A 288 -14.25 -6.85 -20.09
N GLN A 289 -14.66 -7.94 -20.72
CA GLN A 289 -14.73 -9.29 -20.08
C GLN A 289 -15.52 -9.28 -18.76
N VAL A 290 -16.59 -8.52 -18.71
CA VAL A 290 -17.37 -8.27 -17.49
C VAL A 290 -17.80 -9.57 -16.82
N ALA A 291 -18.31 -10.55 -17.57
CA ALA A 291 -18.76 -11.83 -17.02
C ALA A 291 -17.60 -12.65 -16.37
N ASN A 292 -16.43 -12.66 -17.00
CA ASN A 292 -15.23 -13.34 -16.47
C ASN A 292 -14.71 -12.63 -15.21
N THR A 293 -14.72 -11.31 -15.21
CA THR A 293 -14.32 -10.51 -14.03
C THR A 293 -15.31 -10.71 -12.88
N TYR A 294 -16.61 -10.87 -13.15
CA TYR A 294 -17.59 -11.24 -12.13
C TYR A 294 -17.27 -12.59 -11.48
N LEU A 295 -16.93 -13.61 -12.27
CA LEU A 295 -16.54 -14.92 -11.74
C LEU A 295 -15.26 -14.83 -10.88
N SER A 296 -14.31 -14.02 -11.30
CA SER A 296 -13.10 -13.73 -10.51
C SER A 296 -13.44 -13.00 -9.20
N TYR A 297 -14.34 -12.01 -9.26
CA TYR A 297 -14.85 -11.31 -8.08
C TYR A 297 -15.49 -12.27 -7.07
N LEU A 298 -16.30 -13.23 -7.50
CA LEU A 298 -16.92 -14.23 -6.62
C LEU A 298 -15.87 -15.08 -5.90
N LYS A 299 -14.79 -15.47 -6.58
CA LYS A 299 -13.71 -16.27 -5.97
C LYS A 299 -12.98 -15.48 -4.87
N ILE A 300 -12.70 -14.20 -5.10
CA ILE A 300 -11.93 -13.37 -4.15
C ILE A 300 -12.78 -12.81 -3.01
N SER A 301 -14.09 -12.64 -3.20
CA SER A 301 -15.01 -12.05 -2.21
C SER A 301 -15.75 -13.10 -1.38
N GLY A 302 -15.62 -14.38 -1.70
CA GLY A 302 -16.33 -15.47 -1.03
C GLY A 302 -16.01 -15.58 0.46
N ASP A 303 -14.76 -15.35 0.85
CA ASP A 303 -14.32 -15.46 2.26
C ASP A 303 -13.30 -14.34 2.63
N SER A 304 -13.72 -13.08 2.50
CA SER A 304 -12.86 -11.93 2.75
C SER A 304 -12.43 -11.79 4.22
N PHE A 305 -13.15 -12.39 5.19
CA PHE A 305 -12.72 -12.38 6.60
C PHE A 305 -11.56 -13.34 6.85
N ALA A 306 -11.61 -14.56 6.31
CA ALA A 306 -10.49 -15.50 6.41
C ALA A 306 -9.25 -14.96 5.68
N GLN A 307 -9.44 -14.38 4.49
CA GLN A 307 -8.36 -13.72 3.76
C GLN A 307 -7.79 -12.51 4.50
N ALA A 308 -8.64 -11.69 5.15
CA ALA A 308 -8.20 -10.56 5.98
C ALA A 308 -7.40 -11.03 7.21
N ALA A 309 -7.86 -12.09 7.87
CA ALA A 309 -7.15 -12.68 9.01
C ALA A 309 -5.79 -13.28 8.58
N ALA A 310 -5.74 -13.97 7.45
CA ALA A 310 -4.52 -14.52 6.87
C ALA A 310 -3.55 -13.40 6.44
N ALA A 311 -4.03 -12.34 5.80
CA ALA A 311 -3.22 -11.18 5.40
C ALA A 311 -2.66 -10.44 6.62
N LYS A 312 -3.46 -10.25 7.68
CA LYS A 312 -3.01 -9.64 8.93
C LYS A 312 -1.94 -10.47 9.64
N ALA A 313 -2.11 -11.81 9.65
CA ALA A 313 -1.12 -12.74 10.19
C ALA A 313 0.19 -12.72 9.38
N ALA A 314 0.09 -12.70 8.05
CA ALA A 314 1.25 -12.59 7.15
C ALA A 314 1.98 -11.25 7.33
N ALA A 315 1.26 -10.12 7.43
CA ALA A 315 1.84 -8.80 7.69
C ALA A 315 2.54 -8.74 9.05
N ALA A 316 1.95 -9.31 10.10
CA ALA A 316 2.56 -9.40 11.42
C ALA A 316 3.86 -10.23 11.39
N LYS A 317 3.87 -11.36 10.67
CA LYS A 317 5.06 -12.19 10.48
C LYS A 317 6.17 -11.47 9.72
N ALA A 318 5.81 -10.72 8.67
CA ALA A 318 6.76 -9.90 7.90
C ALA A 318 7.35 -8.75 8.74
N ALA A 319 6.52 -8.08 9.56
CA ALA A 319 6.99 -7.03 10.48
C ALA A 319 7.95 -7.60 11.54
N ALA A 320 7.64 -8.76 12.11
CA ALA A 320 8.50 -9.45 13.07
C ALA A 320 9.86 -9.85 12.44
N ALA A 321 9.83 -10.36 11.20
CA ALA A 321 11.05 -10.71 10.46
C ALA A 321 11.92 -9.46 10.18
N LYS A 322 11.31 -8.34 9.80
CA LYS A 322 12.00 -7.05 9.57
C LYS A 322 12.61 -6.51 10.85
N ALA A 323 11.91 -6.61 11.99
CA ALA A 323 12.42 -6.21 13.29
C ALA A 323 13.60 -7.09 13.73
N ALA A 324 13.53 -8.42 13.52
CA ALA A 324 14.61 -9.34 13.80
C ALA A 324 15.86 -9.05 12.94
N ALA A 325 15.68 -8.77 11.64
CA ALA A 325 16.76 -8.39 10.74
C ALA A 325 17.43 -7.07 11.16
N ALA A 326 16.65 -6.06 11.56
CA ALA A 326 17.15 -4.79 12.06
C ALA A 326 17.97 -4.98 13.36
N LYS A 327 17.49 -5.82 14.29
CA LYS A 327 18.20 -6.16 15.53
C LYS A 327 19.53 -6.88 15.25
N ALA A 328 19.55 -7.82 14.29
CA ALA A 328 20.77 -8.50 13.86
C ALA A 328 21.77 -7.53 13.20
N ALA A 329 21.31 -6.61 12.37
CA ALA A 329 22.16 -5.58 11.75
C ALA A 329 22.76 -4.64 12.80
N ALA A 330 21.98 -4.21 13.80
CA ALA A 330 22.45 -3.38 14.91
C ALA A 330 23.50 -4.11 15.76
N ALA A 331 23.30 -5.40 16.05
CA ALA A 331 24.27 -6.23 16.78
C ALA A 331 25.58 -6.37 16.00
N LYS A 332 25.52 -6.58 14.68
CA LYS A 332 26.71 -6.64 13.81
C LYS A 332 27.46 -5.31 13.78
N ALA A 333 26.76 -4.18 13.71
CA ALA A 333 27.37 -2.85 13.76
C ALA A 333 28.03 -2.57 15.11
N ALA A 334 27.40 -2.96 16.22
CA ALA A 334 27.98 -2.84 17.56
C ALA A 334 29.26 -3.68 17.72
N ALA A 335 29.25 -4.92 17.21
CA ALA A 335 30.44 -5.79 17.22
C ALA A 335 31.60 -5.21 16.39
N ALA A 336 31.29 -4.65 15.20
CA ALA A 336 32.29 -3.98 14.37
C ALA A 336 32.90 -2.75 15.07
N LYS A 337 32.08 -1.94 15.75
CA LYS A 337 32.52 -0.78 16.52
C LYS A 337 33.41 -1.18 17.69
N ALA A 338 33.07 -2.26 18.39
CA ALA A 338 33.89 -2.81 19.47
C ALA A 338 35.24 -3.34 18.97
N ALA A 339 35.26 -4.03 17.82
CA ALA A 339 36.51 -4.50 17.19
C ALA A 339 37.40 -3.33 16.77
N ALA A 340 36.84 -2.28 16.16
CA ALA A 340 37.58 -1.08 15.80
C ALA A 340 38.16 -0.34 17.01
N ALA A 341 37.41 -0.25 18.12
CA ALA A 341 37.89 0.34 19.37
C ALA A 341 39.05 -0.46 19.96
N LYS A 342 38.96 -1.79 19.93
CA LYS A 342 40.06 -2.70 20.41
C LYS A 342 41.31 -2.54 19.55
N ALA A 343 41.18 -2.44 18.23
CA ALA A 343 42.30 -2.18 17.32
C ALA A 343 42.94 -0.80 17.57
N ALA A 344 42.14 0.24 17.78
CA ALA A 344 42.64 1.57 18.11
C ALA A 344 43.40 1.62 19.44
N ALA A 345 42.90 0.90 20.48
CA ALA A 345 43.56 0.77 21.76
C ALA A 345 44.93 0.02 21.65
N ALA A 346 44.97 -1.03 20.86
CA ALA A 346 46.22 -1.77 20.58
C ALA A 346 47.25 -0.89 19.86
N LYS A 347 46.81 -0.09 18.88
CA LYS A 347 47.67 0.87 18.17
C LYS A 347 48.19 1.99 19.08
N ALA A 348 47.37 2.48 20.00
CA ALA A 348 47.80 3.46 21.01
C ALA A 348 48.81 2.88 21.99
N ALA A 349 48.62 1.62 22.45
CA ALA A 349 49.56 0.93 23.33
C ALA A 349 50.93 0.68 22.65
N ALA A 350 50.90 0.28 21.37
CA ALA A 350 52.13 0.12 20.57
C ALA A 350 52.89 1.44 20.40
N LYS A 351 52.19 2.53 20.15
CA LYS A 351 52.79 3.89 20.04
C LYS A 351 53.39 4.34 21.37
N ALA A 352 52.73 4.06 22.50
CA ALA A 352 53.26 4.37 23.83
C ALA A 352 54.53 3.54 24.17
N ALA A 353 54.57 2.25 23.80
CA ALA A 353 55.73 1.39 23.97
C ALA A 353 56.91 1.89 23.11
N ALA A 354 56.65 2.28 21.85
CA ALA A 354 57.68 2.86 20.98
C ALA A 354 58.26 4.17 21.54
N ALA A 355 57.42 5.03 22.10
CA ALA A 355 57.84 6.29 22.72
C ALA A 355 58.71 6.04 23.97
N LYS A 356 58.36 5.05 24.81
CA LYS A 356 59.17 4.62 25.96
C LYS A 356 60.54 4.08 25.53
N ALA A 357 60.58 3.30 24.46
CA ALA A 357 61.84 2.76 23.91
C ALA A 357 62.71 3.89 23.35
N ALA A 358 62.17 4.86 22.66
CA ALA A 358 62.89 6.02 22.17
C ALA A 358 63.45 6.92 23.29
N ALA A 359 62.67 7.13 24.36
CA ALA A 359 63.13 7.83 25.54
C ALA A 359 64.29 7.14 26.27
N ALA A 360 64.20 5.81 26.41
CA ALA A 360 65.28 4.99 26.99
C ALA A 360 66.56 5.07 26.14
N LYS A 361 66.42 5.02 24.80
CA LYS A 361 67.55 5.19 23.87
C LYS A 361 68.22 6.56 23.99
N ALA A 362 67.40 7.62 24.12
CA ALA A 362 67.90 8.99 24.30
C ALA A 362 68.64 9.16 25.65
N ALA A 363 68.12 8.57 26.73
CA ALA A 363 68.72 8.57 28.03
C ALA A 363 70.06 7.81 28.02
N ALA A 364 70.16 6.68 27.39
CA ALA A 364 71.41 5.88 27.24
C ALA A 364 72.45 6.66 26.42
N LEU A 365 72.00 7.40 25.34
CA LEU A 365 72.94 8.21 24.58
C LEU A 365 73.46 9.43 25.35
N LYS A 366 72.62 10.04 26.21
CA LYS A 366 72.99 11.15 27.09
C LYS A 366 73.99 10.65 28.16
N ALA A 367 73.78 9.47 28.76
CA ALA A 367 74.73 8.88 29.70
C ALA A 367 76.09 8.57 29.05
N ALA A 368 76.08 8.04 27.82
CA ALA A 368 77.29 7.80 27.05
C ALA A 368 78.09 9.07 26.73
N LYS A 369 77.40 10.16 26.42
CA LYS A 369 78.00 11.50 26.17
C LYS A 369 78.63 12.07 27.48
N VAL A 370 77.96 11.92 28.60
CA VAL A 370 78.47 12.40 29.89
C VAL A 370 79.77 11.59 30.27
N ALA A 371 79.78 10.26 30.10
CA ALA A 371 80.95 9.46 30.32
C ALA A 371 82.10 9.79 29.35
N ALA A 372 81.84 10.25 28.15
CA ALA A 372 82.88 10.67 27.19
C ALA A 372 83.48 12.08 27.50
N ASN A 373 82.79 12.90 28.30
CA ASN A 373 83.20 14.27 28.59
C ASN A 373 83.94 14.44 29.93
N GLU A 374 84.08 13.36 30.73
CA GLU A 374 84.93 13.37 31.89
C GLU A 374 86.38 13.31 31.41
N LYS A 375 87.08 14.45 31.60
CA LYS A 375 88.50 14.67 31.25
C LYS A 375 89.42 13.79 32.13
N ASN A 376 89.39 12.44 32.01
CA ASN A 376 90.45 11.55 32.44
C ASN A 376 90.67 10.52 31.34
N PRO A 377 91.87 10.37 30.78
CA PRO A 377 92.17 9.41 29.73
C PRO A 377 91.93 8.02 30.25
N PRO A 378 91.12 7.17 29.58
CA PRO A 378 90.86 5.83 30.05
C PRO A 378 92.13 4.97 30.05
N LYS A 379 92.49 4.41 31.15
CA LYS A 379 93.53 3.36 31.24
C LYS A 379 93.14 2.23 30.25
N LYS A 380 94.19 1.66 29.59
CA LYS A 380 94.06 0.69 28.45
C LYS A 380 93.14 -0.55 28.63
N GLY A 381 92.22 -0.58 29.59
CA GLY A 381 91.23 -1.64 29.76
C GLY A 381 89.82 -1.29 29.44
N SER A 382 89.39 0.03 29.38
CA SER A 382 88.02 0.47 29.30
C SER A 382 87.41 0.39 27.85
N SER A 383 88.24 0.32 26.82
CA SER A 383 87.81 0.19 25.42
C SER A 383 87.18 -1.17 25.08
N LYS A 384 87.54 -2.24 25.77
CA LYS A 384 86.93 -3.55 25.57
C LYS A 384 85.54 -3.65 26.21
N ILE A 385 85.31 -3.02 27.37
CA ILE A 385 84.02 -3.02 28.07
C ILE A 385 83.00 -2.17 27.33
N LEU A 386 83.38 -0.99 26.80
CA LEU A 386 82.47 -0.16 25.99
C LEU A 386 82.04 -0.84 24.66
N LYS A 387 82.92 -1.59 24.01
CA LYS A 387 82.60 -2.37 22.82
C LYS A 387 81.74 -3.61 23.14
N SER A 388 81.80 -4.17 24.31
CA SER A 388 81.06 -5.36 24.74
C SER A 388 79.63 -5.01 25.17
N VAL A 389 79.38 -3.77 25.63
CA VAL A 389 78.03 -3.32 26.01
C VAL A 389 77.28 -2.63 24.86
N ALA A 390 77.95 -1.97 23.90
CA ALA A 390 77.34 -1.29 22.77
C ALA A 390 76.80 -2.28 21.74
N LYS A 391 77.44 -3.40 21.51
CA LYS A 391 77.02 -4.41 20.52
C LYS A 391 75.70 -5.12 20.83
N PRO A 392 75.39 -5.53 22.06
CA PRO A 392 74.11 -6.11 22.41
C PRO A 392 72.96 -5.10 22.34
N LEU A 393 73.23 -3.81 22.67
CA LEU A 393 72.15 -2.76 22.63
C LEU A 393 71.75 -2.35 21.23
N THR A 394 72.68 -2.31 20.27
CA THR A 394 72.36 -2.08 18.87
C THR A 394 71.60 -3.25 18.25
N SER A 395 72.01 -4.47 18.54
CA SER A 395 71.34 -5.71 18.10
C SER A 395 69.88 -5.80 18.62
N LEU A 396 69.65 -5.39 19.86
CA LEU A 396 68.32 -5.38 20.48
C LEU A 396 67.42 -4.28 19.85
N ALA A 397 68.01 -3.12 19.51
CA ALA A 397 67.33 -2.02 18.86
C ALA A 397 66.92 -2.36 17.41
N ASP A 398 67.78 -3.08 16.68
CA ASP A 398 67.49 -3.55 15.32
C ASP A 398 66.46 -4.69 15.28
N ALA A 399 66.50 -5.60 16.29
CA ALA A 399 65.49 -6.65 16.43
C ALA A 399 64.12 -6.09 16.77
N LEU A 400 64.01 -5.05 17.63
CA LEU A 400 62.78 -4.34 17.93
C LEU A 400 62.26 -3.52 16.74
N GLY A 401 63.14 -2.95 15.94
CA GLY A 401 62.77 -2.25 14.71
C GLY A 401 62.08 -3.17 13.71
N LYS A 402 62.62 -4.35 13.45
CA LYS A 402 62.08 -5.35 12.53
C LYS A 402 60.72 -5.94 12.99
N VAL A 403 60.54 -6.09 14.30
CA VAL A 403 59.26 -6.53 14.88
C VAL A 403 58.16 -5.43 14.72
N LEU A 404 58.54 -4.16 14.76
CA LEU A 404 57.62 -3.04 14.57
C LEU A 404 57.26 -2.80 13.09
N GLU A 405 58.15 -3.04 12.14
CA GLU A 405 57.86 -2.96 10.70
C GLU A 405 56.88 -4.06 10.27
N GLY A 406 57.00 -5.28 10.80
CA GLY A 406 56.06 -6.38 10.52
C GLY A 406 54.68 -6.28 11.16
N LEU A 407 54.42 -5.25 11.97
CA LEU A 407 53.10 -4.99 12.59
C LEU A 407 52.29 -3.90 11.82
N PHE A 408 52.87 -3.32 10.77
CA PHE A 408 52.26 -2.21 10.00
C PHE A 408 52.06 -2.52 8.50
N ASP A 409 52.49 -3.72 8.05
CA ASP A 409 52.05 -4.33 6.79
C ASP A 409 50.87 -5.29 7.06
#